data_7927704338ee88a054b2d3300e1a0bc8
#
_entry.id   7927704338ee88a054b2d3300e1a0bc8
#
_cell.length_a   1.000
_cell.length_b   1.000
_cell.length_c   1.000
_cell.angle_alpha   90.00
_cell.angle_beta   90.00
_cell.angle_gamma   90.00
#
_symmetry.space_group_name_H-M   'P 1'
#
loop_
_entity.id
_entity.type
_entity.pdbx_description
1 polymer ?
#
loop_
_entity_poly.entity_id
_entity_poly.type
_entity_poly.pdbx_seq_one_letter_code
_entity_poly.pdbx_strand_id
1 'polypeptide(L)'
;MRVKLVEESEGLLARVLNIRLKSFLVGTPKRALSSSHNKYCEAGINTGSPRGIVEIYRRFDSKSLNEMCSDEKKRNKIRYEFSSAIKKARKNEMVALIPEIKITEDHREKSVEFLSDMLLHPRINLVAVPIFWNAPLPKVFENIRLFVEACSYADDLWIAPTVMPLLPLELEKLIKEYQKLYDQFTNFLMNYMFIDFSRSNPVSRYDLLRFVLRNTKKLSSEIDSPICLHGVNIKYGKAVHKENVVPAKDLISPYVGIDIIGSNHKPLPLPREYVARKKIKILDVNDYGYWDLNYAFNKKILEPEGSLITLDQLKGLSHNKTWAEVMAKIYNVEKQSLEMPRISKIIVENPSKVNKYLDGKNSLDDRTRKIVKKAYGDVYAQRTLQV
;
A
#
# COMPACT_ATOMS: atom_id res chain seq x y z
N MET A 1 16.46 -1.20 -10.83
CA MET A 1 15.17 -0.49 -10.96
C MET A 1 15.41 0.98 -11.29
N ARG A 2 14.53 1.62 -12.08
CA ARG A 2 14.61 3.06 -12.39
C ARG A 2 13.28 3.74 -12.02
N VAL A 3 13.36 4.84 -11.31
CA VAL A 3 12.22 5.71 -11.00
C VAL A 3 12.49 7.08 -11.62
N LYS A 4 11.52 7.65 -12.34
CA LYS A 4 11.61 8.95 -12.99
C LYS A 4 10.41 9.80 -12.59
N LEU A 5 10.66 11.04 -12.16
CA LEU A 5 9.63 12.04 -11.99
C LEU A 5 9.17 12.51 -13.38
N VAL A 6 7.86 12.55 -13.60
CA VAL A 6 7.24 13.08 -14.82
C VAL A 6 6.77 14.49 -14.55
N GLU A 7 5.96 14.68 -13.50
CA GLU A 7 5.40 15.97 -13.11
C GLU A 7 4.99 15.96 -11.64
N GLU A 8 4.91 17.13 -11.02
CA GLU A 8 4.39 17.31 -9.66
C GLU A 8 3.39 18.47 -9.58
N SER A 9 2.48 18.41 -8.62
CA SER A 9 1.47 19.44 -8.39
C SER A 9 2.06 20.66 -7.72
N GLU A 10 1.52 21.83 -8.06
CA GLU A 10 1.77 23.05 -7.31
C GLU A 10 0.96 23.07 -6.00
N GLY A 11 1.61 23.32 -4.88
CA GLY A 11 0.98 23.47 -3.57
C GLY A 11 0.47 22.19 -2.90
N LEU A 12 0.78 21.00 -3.43
CA LEU A 12 0.58 19.67 -2.82
C LEU A 12 1.75 18.75 -3.16
N LEU A 13 1.83 17.62 -2.46
CA LEU A 13 2.86 16.58 -2.70
C LEU A 13 2.46 15.57 -3.79
N ALA A 14 1.35 15.78 -4.47
CA ALA A 14 0.89 14.91 -5.54
C ALA A 14 1.83 14.99 -6.75
N ARG A 15 2.25 13.84 -7.25
CA ARG A 15 3.21 13.73 -8.35
C ARG A 15 2.94 12.52 -9.23
N VAL A 16 3.48 12.54 -10.42
CA VAL A 16 3.47 11.43 -11.37
C VAL A 16 4.89 10.89 -11.51
N LEU A 17 5.08 9.61 -11.21
CA LEU A 17 6.32 8.90 -11.44
C LEU A 17 6.13 7.83 -12.49
N ASN A 18 7.17 7.56 -13.27
CA ASN A 18 7.31 6.37 -14.08
C ASN A 18 8.31 5.41 -13.43
N ILE A 19 7.83 4.25 -13.04
CA ILE A 19 8.62 3.20 -12.40
C ILE A 19 8.89 2.12 -13.44
N ARG A 20 10.16 1.89 -13.74
CA ARG A 20 10.59 0.80 -14.63
C ARG A 20 11.35 -0.24 -13.83
N LEU A 21 10.81 -1.45 -13.79
CA LEU A 21 11.42 -2.62 -13.18
C LEU A 21 11.47 -3.74 -14.23
N LYS A 22 12.65 -4.04 -14.77
CA LYS A 22 12.80 -4.97 -15.92
C LYS A 22 11.88 -4.57 -17.09
N SER A 23 10.96 -5.44 -17.48
CA SER A 23 9.94 -5.20 -18.53
C SER A 23 8.69 -4.48 -18.04
N PHE A 24 8.54 -4.28 -16.71
CA PHE A 24 7.36 -3.63 -16.16
C PHE A 24 7.53 -2.11 -16.18
N LEU A 25 6.47 -1.44 -16.62
CA LEU A 25 6.34 0.01 -16.55
C LEU A 25 5.05 0.36 -15.80
N VAL A 26 5.18 1.11 -14.72
CA VAL A 26 4.05 1.53 -13.88
C VAL A 26 4.09 3.03 -13.71
N GLY A 27 3.03 3.71 -14.17
CA GLY A 27 2.80 5.13 -13.88
C GLY A 27 2.07 5.31 -12.54
N THR A 28 2.42 6.34 -11.79
CA THR A 28 1.75 6.72 -10.53
C THR A 28 0.93 8.00 -10.70
N PRO A 29 0.01 8.36 -9.81
CA PRO A 29 -0.45 7.51 -8.69
C PRO A 29 -1.13 6.22 -9.15
N LYS A 30 -1.01 5.16 -8.35
CA LYS A 30 -1.52 3.82 -8.68
C LYS A 30 -2.19 3.15 -7.48
N ARG A 31 -3.23 2.37 -7.75
CA ARG A 31 -3.82 1.45 -6.78
C ARG A 31 -3.27 0.04 -7.00
N ALA A 32 -2.60 -0.53 -6.01
CA ALA A 32 -2.13 -1.92 -6.06
C ALA A 32 -3.28 -2.89 -5.71
N LEU A 33 -3.31 -4.04 -6.38
CA LEU A 33 -4.27 -5.11 -6.10
C LEU A 33 -3.70 -6.07 -5.05
N SER A 34 -4.52 -6.54 -4.12
CA SER A 34 -4.14 -7.70 -3.32
C SER A 34 -4.39 -9.00 -4.09
N SER A 35 -3.66 -10.05 -3.76
CA SER A 35 -3.89 -11.38 -4.32
C SER A 35 -5.32 -11.88 -4.07
N SER A 36 -5.96 -11.46 -2.95
CA SER A 36 -7.36 -11.78 -2.66
C SER A 36 -8.34 -11.06 -3.59
N HIS A 37 -8.07 -9.79 -3.95
CA HIS A 37 -8.87 -9.06 -4.93
C HIS A 37 -8.70 -9.71 -6.32
N ASN A 38 -7.50 -10.08 -6.69
CA ASN A 38 -7.20 -10.67 -7.99
C ASN A 38 -7.95 -12.00 -8.22
N LYS A 39 -8.19 -12.78 -7.17
CA LYS A 39 -9.02 -13.99 -7.23
C LYS A 39 -10.44 -13.72 -7.75
N TYR A 40 -11.00 -12.55 -7.41
CA TYR A 40 -12.36 -12.17 -7.82
C TYR A 40 -12.36 -11.35 -9.11
N CYS A 41 -11.26 -10.69 -9.45
CA CYS A 41 -11.12 -9.95 -10.70
C CYS A 41 -11.08 -10.84 -11.93
N GLU A 42 -10.72 -12.12 -11.80
CA GLU A 42 -10.80 -13.10 -12.88
C GLU A 42 -12.25 -13.31 -13.37
N ALA A 43 -13.24 -13.04 -12.51
CA ALA A 43 -14.65 -13.23 -12.82
C ALA A 43 -15.32 -12.01 -13.49
N GLY A 44 -14.68 -10.87 -13.66
CA GLY A 44 -15.38 -9.72 -14.25
C GLY A 44 -14.63 -8.41 -14.43
N ILE A 45 -13.51 -8.15 -13.72
CA ILE A 45 -12.81 -6.87 -13.91
C ILE A 45 -11.77 -7.00 -15.02
N ASN A 46 -12.18 -6.77 -16.24
CA ASN A 46 -11.28 -6.77 -17.40
C ASN A 46 -10.72 -5.38 -17.70
N THR A 47 -10.64 -4.50 -16.69
CA THR A 47 -10.13 -3.14 -16.84
C THR A 47 -8.61 -3.12 -16.86
N GLY A 48 -8.02 -2.39 -17.80
CA GLY A 48 -6.58 -2.06 -17.78
C GLY A 48 -6.17 -1.19 -16.58
N SER A 49 -7.11 -0.50 -15.94
CA SER A 49 -6.84 0.52 -14.93
C SER A 49 -6.37 -0.01 -13.56
N PRO A 50 -6.95 -1.04 -12.93
CA PRO A 50 -6.45 -1.54 -11.64
C PRO A 50 -5.18 -2.36 -11.75
N ARG A 51 -4.76 -2.74 -12.96
CA ARG A 51 -3.64 -3.67 -13.15
C ARG A 51 -2.29 -2.96 -13.18
N GLY A 52 -1.25 -3.69 -12.85
CA GLY A 52 0.13 -3.22 -12.86
C GLY A 52 0.94 -3.71 -11.66
N ILE A 53 0.35 -3.71 -10.46
CA ILE A 53 1.02 -4.17 -9.23
C ILE A 53 0.07 -5.09 -8.47
N VAL A 54 0.55 -6.28 -8.13
CA VAL A 54 -0.15 -7.26 -7.28
C VAL A 54 0.63 -7.48 -6.00
N GLU A 55 0.00 -7.17 -4.87
CA GLU A 55 0.54 -7.41 -3.54
C GLU A 55 0.20 -8.81 -3.06
N ILE A 56 1.21 -9.55 -2.62
CA ILE A 56 1.06 -10.79 -1.88
C ILE A 56 1.50 -10.53 -0.47
N TYR A 57 0.55 -10.47 0.45
CA TYR A 57 0.82 -10.25 1.86
C TYR A 57 0.69 -11.55 2.63
N ARG A 58 1.68 -11.83 3.47
CA ARG A 58 1.66 -13.01 4.33
C ARG A 58 2.20 -12.68 5.71
N ARG A 59 1.45 -13.12 6.72
CA ARG A 59 1.84 -13.00 8.11
C ARG A 59 2.35 -14.32 8.63
N PHE A 60 3.48 -14.25 9.34
CA PHE A 60 4.10 -15.36 10.03
C PHE A 60 4.27 -15.00 11.51
N ASP A 61 4.00 -15.92 12.39
CA ASP A 61 4.47 -15.86 13.77
C ASP A 61 5.65 -16.81 13.96
N SER A 62 6.39 -16.66 15.07
CA SER A 62 7.57 -17.46 15.33
C SER A 62 7.26 -18.95 15.42
N LYS A 63 6.08 -19.31 15.93
CA LYS A 63 5.64 -20.71 16.01
C LYS A 63 5.47 -21.30 14.61
N SER A 64 4.73 -20.64 13.73
CA SER A 64 4.54 -21.11 12.36
C SER A 64 5.84 -21.16 11.57
N LEU A 65 6.78 -20.22 11.77
CA LEU A 65 8.10 -20.27 11.15
C LEU A 65 8.92 -21.46 11.64
N ASN A 66 8.98 -21.70 12.97
CA ASN A 66 9.68 -22.83 13.54
C ASN A 66 9.08 -24.18 13.09
N GLU A 67 7.75 -24.27 13.03
CA GLU A 67 7.05 -25.46 12.53
C GLU A 67 7.35 -25.73 11.05
N MET A 68 7.46 -24.69 10.22
CA MET A 68 7.83 -24.84 8.80
C MET A 68 9.28 -25.31 8.62
N CYS A 69 10.18 -24.95 9.51
CA CYS A 69 11.56 -25.45 9.47
C CYS A 69 11.63 -26.97 9.73
N SER A 70 10.72 -27.52 10.54
CA SER A 70 10.73 -28.92 10.98
C SER A 70 9.72 -29.83 10.25
N ASP A 71 8.66 -29.25 9.64
CA ASP A 71 7.57 -30.00 9.01
C ASP A 71 7.48 -29.72 7.51
N GLU A 72 7.89 -30.67 6.70
CA GLU A 72 7.88 -30.59 5.24
C GLU A 72 6.46 -30.44 4.66
N LYS A 73 5.44 -31.06 5.25
CA LYS A 73 4.05 -30.95 4.78
C LYS A 73 3.53 -29.52 4.95
N LYS A 74 3.81 -28.89 6.10
CA LYS A 74 3.44 -27.48 6.34
C LYS A 74 4.17 -26.56 5.37
N ARG A 75 5.46 -26.79 5.15
CA ARG A 75 6.28 -26.07 4.17
C ARG A 75 5.69 -26.14 2.77
N ASN A 76 5.40 -27.34 2.29
CA ASN A 76 4.85 -27.56 0.96
C ASN A 76 3.45 -26.94 0.80
N LYS A 77 2.61 -26.97 1.84
CA LYS A 77 1.32 -26.28 1.85
C LYS A 77 1.49 -24.78 1.62
N ILE A 78 2.41 -24.12 2.32
CA ILE A 78 2.64 -22.68 2.19
C ILE A 78 3.24 -22.34 0.83
N ARG A 79 4.21 -23.13 0.33
CA ARG A 79 4.73 -22.99 -1.04
C ARG A 79 3.61 -23.08 -2.09
N TYR A 80 2.68 -24.00 -1.92
CA TYR A 80 1.53 -24.13 -2.81
C TYR A 80 0.61 -22.90 -2.73
N GLU A 81 0.32 -22.41 -1.53
CA GLU A 81 -0.49 -21.19 -1.33
C GLU A 81 0.14 -19.95 -2.00
N PHE A 82 1.47 -19.77 -1.87
CA PHE A 82 2.21 -18.72 -2.56
C PHE A 82 2.17 -18.88 -4.07
N SER A 83 2.51 -20.05 -4.58
CA SER A 83 2.47 -20.32 -6.03
C SER A 83 1.08 -20.10 -6.60
N SER A 84 0.03 -20.48 -5.88
CA SER A 84 -1.36 -20.23 -6.29
C SER A 84 -1.69 -18.73 -6.31
N ALA A 85 -1.22 -17.96 -5.35
CA ALA A 85 -1.41 -16.50 -5.33
C ALA A 85 -0.64 -15.81 -6.48
N ILE A 86 0.59 -16.23 -6.73
CA ILE A 86 1.45 -15.69 -7.80
C ILE A 86 0.88 -16.02 -9.19
N LYS A 87 0.36 -17.23 -9.39
CA LYS A 87 -0.25 -17.64 -10.68
C LYS A 87 -1.43 -16.78 -11.09
N LYS A 88 -2.10 -16.14 -10.14
CA LYS A 88 -3.23 -15.22 -10.41
C LYS A 88 -2.79 -13.85 -10.93
N ALA A 89 -1.53 -13.45 -10.73
CA ALA A 89 -0.98 -12.26 -11.35
C ALA A 89 -0.75 -12.50 -12.84
N ARG A 90 -1.08 -11.53 -13.68
CA ARG A 90 -0.82 -11.61 -15.13
C ARG A 90 0.68 -11.48 -15.41
N LYS A 91 1.11 -11.93 -16.60
CA LYS A 91 2.54 -11.88 -16.99
C LYS A 91 3.13 -10.47 -16.99
N ASN A 92 2.30 -9.45 -17.26
CA ASN A 92 2.69 -8.04 -17.31
C ASN A 92 2.45 -7.27 -15.99
N GLU A 93 2.17 -7.96 -14.90
CA GLU A 93 2.00 -7.34 -13.58
C GLU A 93 3.23 -7.55 -12.71
N MET A 94 3.67 -6.49 -12.04
CA MET A 94 4.71 -6.55 -11.03
C MET A 94 4.16 -7.22 -9.77
N VAL A 95 4.79 -8.29 -9.32
CA VAL A 95 4.42 -8.99 -8.10
C VAL A 95 5.29 -8.48 -6.96
N ALA A 96 4.65 -7.84 -5.98
CA ALA A 96 5.28 -7.37 -4.75
C ALA A 96 4.91 -8.27 -3.57
N LEU A 97 5.90 -8.89 -2.96
CA LEU A 97 5.72 -9.72 -1.77
C LEU A 97 5.96 -8.89 -0.50
N ILE A 98 5.03 -8.94 0.44
CA ILE A 98 5.07 -8.17 1.69
C ILE A 98 4.93 -9.13 2.87
N PRO A 99 6.05 -9.63 3.43
CA PRO A 99 6.01 -10.48 4.61
C PRO A 99 5.82 -9.62 5.88
N GLU A 100 5.02 -10.12 6.82
CA GLU A 100 4.92 -9.60 8.18
C GLU A 100 5.32 -10.70 9.16
N ILE A 101 6.27 -10.40 10.04
CA ILE A 101 6.79 -11.36 11.01
C ILE A 101 6.53 -10.84 12.43
N LYS A 102 5.77 -11.64 13.19
CA LYS A 102 5.64 -11.43 14.62
C LYS A 102 6.77 -12.17 15.33
N ILE A 103 7.68 -11.41 15.91
CA ILE A 103 8.78 -11.98 16.70
C ILE A 103 8.30 -12.23 18.13
N THR A 104 8.57 -13.43 18.64
CA THR A 104 8.36 -13.82 20.04
C THR A 104 9.69 -14.29 20.62
N GLU A 105 9.75 -14.57 21.92
CA GLU A 105 10.96 -15.01 22.62
C GLU A 105 11.53 -16.32 22.02
N ASP A 106 10.67 -17.18 21.48
CA ASP A 106 11.07 -18.46 20.84
C ASP A 106 11.55 -18.30 19.39
N HIS A 107 11.74 -17.07 18.92
CA HIS A 107 12.14 -16.84 17.54
C HIS A 107 13.58 -17.30 17.29
N ARG A 108 13.75 -18.16 16.30
CA ARG A 108 15.05 -18.64 15.83
C ARG A 108 15.49 -17.88 14.58
N GLU A 109 16.73 -17.40 14.56
CA GLU A 109 17.31 -16.66 13.42
C GLU A 109 17.21 -17.45 12.11
N LYS A 110 17.53 -18.73 12.14
CA LYS A 110 17.38 -19.67 11.00
C LYS A 110 15.99 -19.69 10.38
N SER A 111 14.95 -19.26 11.13
CA SER A 111 13.60 -19.19 10.59
C SER A 111 13.42 -18.06 9.58
N VAL A 112 14.20 -16.98 9.68
CA VAL A 112 14.18 -15.84 8.74
C VAL A 112 14.90 -16.24 7.45
N GLU A 113 16.06 -16.88 7.53
CA GLU A 113 16.79 -17.41 6.37
C GLU A 113 15.91 -18.42 5.62
N PHE A 114 15.31 -19.34 6.34
CA PHE A 114 14.40 -20.31 5.75
C PHE A 114 13.18 -19.67 5.07
N LEU A 115 12.62 -18.61 5.67
CA LEU A 115 11.53 -17.85 5.05
C LEU A 115 12.00 -17.21 3.75
N SER A 116 13.22 -16.69 3.71
CA SER A 116 13.79 -16.08 2.50
C SER A 116 13.87 -17.10 1.37
N ASP A 117 14.43 -18.26 1.59
CA ASP A 117 14.49 -19.35 0.59
C ASP A 117 13.11 -19.75 0.07
N MET A 118 12.13 -19.82 0.98
CA MET A 118 10.79 -20.22 0.62
C MET A 118 10.05 -19.17 -0.21
N LEU A 119 10.37 -17.88 -0.01
CA LEU A 119 9.74 -16.76 -0.72
C LEU A 119 10.37 -16.51 -2.09
N LEU A 120 11.53 -17.10 -2.38
CA LEU A 120 12.18 -16.98 -3.68
C LEU A 120 11.35 -17.73 -4.74
N HIS A 121 10.70 -16.98 -5.59
CA HIS A 121 9.91 -17.51 -6.70
C HIS A 121 10.19 -16.67 -7.96
N PRO A 122 10.45 -17.26 -9.13
CA PRO A 122 10.88 -16.53 -10.34
C PRO A 122 9.96 -15.40 -10.80
N ARG A 123 8.71 -15.41 -10.38
CA ARG A 123 7.73 -14.38 -10.72
C ARG A 123 7.59 -13.27 -9.66
N ILE A 124 8.27 -13.37 -8.53
CA ILE A 124 8.35 -12.28 -7.56
C ILE A 124 9.42 -11.33 -8.06
N ASN A 125 9.04 -10.09 -8.31
CA ASN A 125 9.94 -9.08 -8.85
C ASN A 125 10.49 -8.17 -7.74
N LEU A 126 9.67 -7.98 -6.69
CA LEU A 126 9.95 -7.07 -5.60
C LEU A 126 9.54 -7.71 -4.27
N VAL A 127 10.43 -7.71 -3.31
CA VAL A 127 10.14 -8.13 -1.94
C VAL A 127 10.34 -6.95 -1.00
N ALA A 128 9.36 -6.72 -0.13
CA ALA A 128 9.50 -5.78 0.97
C ALA A 128 10.36 -6.38 2.07
N VAL A 129 11.27 -5.62 2.65
CA VAL A 129 11.84 -5.98 3.95
C VAL A 129 10.69 -6.31 4.90
N PRO A 130 10.72 -7.45 5.63
CA PRO A 130 9.61 -7.86 6.46
C PRO A 130 9.16 -6.79 7.46
N ILE A 131 7.85 -6.67 7.65
CA ILE A 131 7.29 -5.87 8.72
C ILE A 131 7.45 -6.65 10.02
N PHE A 132 8.40 -6.25 10.84
CA PHE A 132 8.62 -6.86 12.16
C PHE A 132 7.83 -6.12 13.23
N TRP A 133 7.18 -6.86 14.10
CA TRP A 133 6.47 -6.27 15.23
C TRP A 133 6.60 -7.11 16.50
N ASN A 134 6.39 -6.47 17.65
CA ASN A 134 6.62 -7.02 18.99
C ASN A 134 8.08 -7.45 19.25
N ALA A 135 9.06 -6.75 18.64
CA ALA A 135 10.46 -7.01 18.88
C ALA A 135 11.21 -5.72 19.26
N PRO A 136 12.23 -5.80 20.11
CA PRO A 136 13.12 -4.69 20.36
C PRO A 136 13.92 -4.34 19.09
N LEU A 137 14.22 -3.06 18.91
CA LEU A 137 14.83 -2.54 17.67
C LEU A 137 16.15 -3.25 17.28
N PRO A 138 17.07 -3.59 18.20
CA PRO A 138 18.29 -4.33 17.86
C PRO A 138 17.98 -5.68 17.19
N LYS A 139 16.97 -6.40 17.70
CA LYS A 139 16.54 -7.67 17.11
C LYS A 139 15.86 -7.49 15.74
N VAL A 140 15.14 -6.39 15.56
CA VAL A 140 14.58 -6.02 14.24
C VAL A 140 15.72 -5.82 13.23
N PHE A 141 16.77 -5.08 13.58
CA PHE A 141 17.91 -4.85 12.67
C PHE A 141 18.65 -6.13 12.30
N GLU A 142 18.90 -6.99 13.28
CA GLU A 142 19.50 -8.30 13.04
C GLU A 142 18.69 -9.13 12.04
N ASN A 143 17.39 -9.25 12.25
CA ASN A 143 16.50 -10.00 11.35
C ASN A 143 16.38 -9.35 9.96
N ILE A 144 16.46 -8.02 9.84
CA ILE A 144 16.50 -7.33 8.55
C ILE A 144 17.77 -7.72 7.80
N ARG A 145 18.94 -7.69 8.43
CA ARG A 145 20.21 -8.08 7.80
C ARG A 145 20.17 -9.51 7.28
N LEU A 146 19.80 -10.45 8.15
CA LEU A 146 19.66 -11.87 7.79
C LEU A 146 18.73 -12.07 6.60
N PHE A 147 17.58 -11.37 6.58
CA PHE A 147 16.64 -11.46 5.48
C PHE A 147 17.21 -10.90 4.17
N VAL A 148 17.83 -9.74 4.22
CA VAL A 148 18.42 -9.11 3.03
C VAL A 148 19.57 -9.94 2.50
N GLU A 149 20.45 -10.42 3.36
CA GLU A 149 21.56 -11.29 3.01
C GLU A 149 21.07 -12.57 2.32
N ALA A 150 20.11 -13.28 2.93
CA ALA A 150 19.54 -14.49 2.34
C ALA A 150 18.83 -14.24 0.99
N CYS A 151 18.18 -13.08 0.80
CA CYS A 151 17.54 -12.72 -0.46
C CYS A 151 18.53 -12.16 -1.51
N SER A 152 19.74 -11.75 -1.12
CA SER A 152 20.72 -11.11 -2.03
C SER A 152 21.29 -12.07 -3.07
N TYR A 153 21.25 -13.36 -2.81
CA TYR A 153 21.71 -14.41 -3.75
C TYR A 153 20.77 -14.64 -4.94
N ALA A 154 19.59 -13.99 -4.94
CA ALA A 154 18.64 -14.12 -6.04
C ALA A 154 18.83 -12.99 -7.07
N ASP A 155 19.47 -13.29 -8.20
CA ASP A 155 19.84 -12.31 -9.25
C ASP A 155 18.67 -11.49 -9.77
N ASP A 156 17.48 -12.02 -9.72
CA ASP A 156 16.29 -11.44 -10.34
C ASP A 156 15.32 -10.79 -9.34
N LEU A 157 15.64 -10.79 -8.06
CA LEU A 157 14.80 -10.27 -6.98
C LEU A 157 15.31 -8.91 -6.50
N TRP A 158 14.41 -7.93 -6.45
CA TRP A 158 14.69 -6.63 -5.85
C TRP A 158 14.13 -6.57 -4.43
N ILE A 159 14.92 -6.05 -3.50
CA ILE A 159 14.55 -5.89 -2.08
C ILE A 159 14.33 -4.41 -1.82
N ALA A 160 13.18 -4.05 -1.26
CA ALA A 160 12.84 -2.68 -0.93
C ALA A 160 12.64 -2.47 0.57
N PRO A 161 13.16 -1.37 1.15
CA PRO A 161 12.97 -1.05 2.56
C PRO A 161 11.49 -0.90 2.92
N THR A 162 11.16 -1.21 4.17
CA THR A 162 9.83 -1.03 4.75
C THR A 162 9.90 -0.15 5.99
N VAL A 163 9.23 0.99 5.94
CA VAL A 163 9.04 1.87 7.10
C VAL A 163 7.86 1.35 7.93
N MET A 164 8.17 1.00 9.18
CA MET A 164 7.20 0.58 10.18
C MET A 164 6.77 1.76 11.06
N PRO A 165 5.62 1.71 11.75
CA PRO A 165 5.17 2.77 12.65
C PRO A 165 5.97 2.76 13.97
N LEU A 166 7.19 3.25 13.91
CA LEU A 166 8.14 3.41 15.02
C LEU A 166 8.19 4.87 15.51
N LEU A 167 8.86 5.12 16.61
CA LEU A 167 9.16 6.46 17.08
C LEU A 167 10.17 7.16 16.14
N PRO A 168 10.20 8.51 16.06
CA PRO A 168 11.08 9.22 15.13
C PRO A 168 12.57 8.85 15.23
N LEU A 169 13.12 8.71 16.43
CA LEU A 169 14.51 8.30 16.65
C LEU A 169 14.78 6.85 16.20
N GLU A 170 13.80 5.97 16.36
CA GLU A 170 13.88 4.58 15.90
C GLU A 170 13.82 4.51 14.38
N LEU A 171 12.97 5.33 13.75
CA LEU A 171 12.88 5.47 12.31
C LEU A 171 14.18 5.99 11.69
N GLU A 172 14.83 6.95 12.33
CA GLU A 172 16.14 7.45 11.89
C GLU A 172 17.20 6.35 11.90
N LYS A 173 17.26 5.56 12.98
CA LYS A 173 18.16 4.41 13.07
C LYS A 173 17.84 3.36 11.99
N LEU A 174 16.56 3.09 11.73
CA LEU A 174 16.13 2.16 10.70
C LEU A 174 16.54 2.62 9.29
N ILE A 175 16.37 3.90 8.97
CA ILE A 175 16.78 4.47 7.69
C ILE A 175 18.30 4.40 7.51
N LYS A 176 19.08 4.71 8.54
CA LYS A 176 20.53 4.55 8.50
C LYS A 176 20.96 3.10 8.28
N GLU A 177 20.25 2.15 8.85
CA GLU A 177 20.51 0.74 8.60
C GLU A 177 20.22 0.35 7.15
N TYR A 178 19.14 0.85 6.56
CA TYR A 178 18.83 0.65 5.14
C TYR A 178 19.87 1.28 4.20
N GLN A 179 20.43 2.44 4.55
CA GLN A 179 21.53 3.04 3.79
C GLN A 179 22.77 2.12 3.77
N LYS A 180 23.14 1.53 4.91
CA LYS A 180 24.24 0.55 4.96
C LYS A 180 23.98 -0.68 4.07
N LEU A 181 22.76 -1.20 4.08
CA LEU A 181 22.38 -2.34 3.24
C LEU A 181 22.39 -1.98 1.75
N TYR A 182 21.99 -0.78 1.40
CA TYR A 182 22.08 -0.27 0.02
C TYR A 182 23.51 -0.20 -0.49
N ASP A 183 24.44 0.21 0.37
CA ASP A 183 25.88 0.25 0.04
C ASP A 183 26.50 -1.15 -0.11
N GLN A 184 25.92 -2.17 0.52
CA GLN A 184 26.43 -3.54 0.55
C GLN A 184 25.81 -4.45 -0.52
N PHE A 185 24.53 -4.26 -0.86
CA PHE A 185 23.78 -5.20 -1.72
C PHE A 185 23.20 -4.51 -2.95
N THR A 186 23.64 -4.94 -4.12
CA THR A 186 23.28 -4.35 -5.43
C THR A 186 21.79 -4.48 -5.79
N ASN A 187 21.11 -5.48 -5.25
CA ASN A 187 19.68 -5.70 -5.44
C ASN A 187 18.80 -5.06 -4.34
N PHE A 188 19.40 -4.35 -3.36
CA PHE A 188 18.68 -3.56 -2.38
C PHE A 188 18.35 -2.18 -2.95
N LEU A 189 17.08 -1.77 -2.88
CA LEU A 189 16.59 -0.53 -3.46
C LEU A 189 16.44 0.56 -2.40
N MET A 190 16.91 1.78 -2.71
CA MET A 190 16.53 2.97 -1.93
C MET A 190 15.56 3.89 -2.65
N ASN A 191 15.39 3.72 -3.96
CA ASN A 191 14.45 4.51 -4.76
C ASN A 191 13.01 3.94 -4.80
N TYR A 192 12.74 2.90 -4.02
CA TYR A 192 11.40 2.36 -3.78
C TYR A 192 11.27 1.95 -2.32
N MET A 193 10.22 2.42 -1.64
CA MET A 193 10.06 2.21 -0.20
C MET A 193 8.60 1.89 0.14
N PHE A 194 8.40 0.83 0.92
CA PHE A 194 7.11 0.53 1.52
C PHE A 194 6.90 1.30 2.81
N ILE A 195 5.66 1.71 3.08
CA ILE A 195 5.26 2.34 4.35
C ILE A 195 4.08 1.58 4.93
N ASP A 196 4.25 0.94 6.08
CA ASP A 196 3.16 0.25 6.78
C ASP A 196 2.31 1.24 7.60
N PHE A 197 1.09 1.48 7.15
CA PHE A 197 0.12 2.30 7.89
C PHE A 197 -0.60 1.54 9.01
N SER A 198 -0.33 0.25 9.19
CA SER A 198 -0.88 -0.59 10.27
C SER A 198 -2.40 -0.43 10.44
N ARG A 199 -3.17 -0.47 9.35
CA ARG A 199 -4.63 -0.26 9.31
C ARG A 199 -5.08 1.16 9.67
N SER A 200 -4.22 2.12 9.48
CA SER A 200 -4.52 3.53 9.58
C SER A 200 -4.55 4.17 8.18
N ASN A 201 -4.44 5.46 8.09
CA ASN A 201 -4.37 6.23 6.85
C ASN A 201 -3.39 7.39 7.01
N PRO A 202 -2.97 8.04 5.91
CA PRO A 202 -1.99 9.12 5.95
C PRO A 202 -2.36 10.26 6.89
N VAL A 203 -3.65 10.62 6.98
CA VAL A 203 -4.13 11.68 7.88
C VAL A 203 -3.96 11.31 9.35
N SER A 204 -4.27 10.05 9.72
CA SER A 204 -4.15 9.57 11.11
C SER A 204 -2.70 9.28 11.51
N ARG A 205 -1.81 9.09 10.54
CA ARG A 205 -0.37 8.85 10.73
C ARG A 205 0.48 9.99 10.16
N TYR A 206 -0.02 11.20 10.30
CA TYR A 206 0.63 12.37 9.75
C TYR A 206 2.08 12.56 10.23
N ASP A 207 2.36 12.34 11.51
CA ASP A 207 3.71 12.50 12.06
C ASP A 207 4.71 11.49 11.48
N LEU A 208 4.29 10.23 11.32
CA LEU A 208 5.08 9.20 10.62
C LEU A 208 5.36 9.64 9.18
N LEU A 209 4.31 10.05 8.47
CA LEU A 209 4.42 10.44 7.06
C LEU A 209 5.32 11.66 6.89
N ARG A 210 5.17 12.69 7.73
CA ARG A 210 6.01 13.89 7.75
C ARG A 210 7.49 13.53 7.93
N PHE A 211 7.78 12.63 8.85
CA PHE A 211 9.15 12.17 9.08
C PHE A 211 9.70 11.44 7.85
N VAL A 212 8.92 10.52 7.27
CA VAL A 212 9.33 9.78 6.06
C VAL A 212 9.58 10.72 4.90
N LEU A 213 8.67 11.65 4.62
CA LEU A 213 8.80 12.60 3.51
C LEU A 213 10.04 13.49 3.62
N ARG A 214 10.40 13.92 4.83
CA ARG A 214 11.64 14.69 5.06
C ARG A 214 12.88 13.86 4.75
N ASN A 215 12.92 12.63 5.24
CA ASN A 215 14.07 11.75 5.03
C ASN A 215 14.17 11.29 3.58
N THR A 216 13.05 10.94 2.93
CA THR A 216 13.07 10.53 1.51
C THR A 216 13.49 11.65 0.59
N LYS A 217 13.20 12.92 0.92
CA LYS A 217 13.67 14.06 0.16
C LYS A 217 15.19 14.18 0.21
N LYS A 218 15.78 14.02 1.41
CA LYS A 218 17.23 14.03 1.59
C LYS A 218 17.86 12.85 0.82
N LEU A 219 17.35 11.64 1.04
CA LEU A 219 17.82 10.44 0.35
C LEU A 219 17.71 10.54 -1.18
N SER A 220 16.61 11.10 -1.70
CA SER A 220 16.41 11.31 -3.14
C SER A 220 17.52 12.17 -3.76
N SER A 221 18.00 13.18 -3.01
CA SER A 221 19.13 14.01 -3.45
C SER A 221 20.47 13.27 -3.36
N GLU A 222 20.65 12.40 -2.36
CA GLU A 222 21.88 11.60 -2.18
C GLU A 222 22.03 10.52 -3.26
N ILE A 223 20.92 9.87 -3.68
CA ILE A 223 20.95 8.80 -4.69
C ILE A 223 20.64 9.30 -6.12
N ASP A 224 20.46 10.60 -6.31
CA ASP A 224 20.06 11.24 -7.58
C ASP A 224 18.88 10.53 -8.28
N SER A 225 17.87 10.16 -7.48
CA SER A 225 16.69 9.46 -7.98
C SER A 225 15.48 9.75 -7.11
N PRO A 226 14.29 9.99 -7.70
CA PRO A 226 13.04 10.06 -6.95
C PRO A 226 12.78 8.74 -6.22
N ILE A 227 12.23 8.82 -5.00
CA ILE A 227 11.86 7.64 -4.21
C ILE A 227 10.36 7.41 -4.34
N CYS A 228 9.97 6.27 -4.90
CA CYS A 228 8.58 5.85 -4.94
C CYS A 228 8.12 5.36 -3.57
N LEU A 229 7.03 5.92 -3.04
CA LEU A 229 6.43 5.56 -1.77
C LEU A 229 5.18 4.70 -1.96
N HIS A 230 5.26 3.44 -1.51
CA HIS A 230 4.19 2.46 -1.58
C HIS A 230 3.58 2.27 -0.19
N GLY A 231 2.42 2.87 0.05
CA GLY A 231 1.72 2.71 1.32
C GLY A 231 0.98 1.39 1.39
N VAL A 232 1.23 0.56 2.41
CA VAL A 232 0.55 -0.72 2.65
C VAL A 232 -0.30 -0.67 3.91
N ASN A 233 -1.28 -1.56 4.00
CA ASN A 233 -2.23 -1.60 5.12
C ASN A 233 -2.97 -0.28 5.35
N ILE A 234 -3.23 0.46 4.28
CA ILE A 234 -4.02 1.70 4.32
C ILE A 234 -5.50 1.35 4.48
N LYS A 235 -6.17 2.07 5.38
CA LYS A 235 -7.61 1.97 5.61
C LYS A 235 -8.24 3.35 5.46
N TYR A 236 -9.48 3.39 4.94
CA TYR A 236 -10.32 4.58 5.01
C TYR A 236 -10.57 5.02 6.46
N GLY A 237 -11.04 6.22 6.69
CA GLY A 237 -11.28 6.79 8.02
C GLY A 237 -12.21 5.98 8.92
N LYS A 238 -12.41 6.45 10.15
CA LYS A 238 -13.45 5.94 11.05
C LYS A 238 -14.76 6.70 10.79
N ALA A 239 -15.90 6.03 10.96
CA ALA A 239 -17.19 6.69 10.97
C ALA A 239 -17.22 7.73 12.11
N VAL A 240 -17.63 8.94 11.80
CA VAL A 240 -18.06 9.91 12.81
C VAL A 240 -19.47 9.50 13.24
N HIS A 241 -19.74 9.51 14.56
CA HIS A 241 -21.02 9.07 15.08
C HIS A 241 -22.20 9.76 14.35
N LYS A 242 -23.15 8.96 13.86
CA LYS A 242 -24.41 9.31 13.20
C LYS A 242 -24.38 9.63 11.68
N GLU A 243 -23.25 9.65 11.01
CA GLU A 243 -23.23 9.89 9.57
C GLU A 243 -23.25 8.57 8.78
N ASN A 244 -23.99 8.54 7.67
CA ASN A 244 -24.03 7.40 6.76
C ASN A 244 -22.78 7.35 5.85
N VAL A 245 -21.88 8.33 5.96
CA VAL A 245 -20.67 8.48 5.18
C VAL A 245 -19.42 8.43 6.07
N VAL A 246 -18.36 7.86 5.53
CA VAL A 246 -17.01 7.88 6.12
C VAL A 246 -16.08 8.52 5.11
N PRO A 247 -15.31 9.57 5.47
CA PRO A 247 -14.35 10.18 4.58
C PRO A 247 -13.35 9.15 3.99
N ALA A 248 -13.13 9.21 2.68
CA ALA A 248 -12.20 8.32 1.99
C ALA A 248 -10.75 8.81 2.16
N LYS A 249 -10.24 8.76 3.41
CA LYS A 249 -8.90 9.24 3.77
C LYS A 249 -7.76 8.42 3.15
N ASP A 250 -8.05 7.24 2.66
CA ASP A 250 -7.15 6.42 1.85
C ASP A 250 -6.89 7.04 0.46
N LEU A 251 -7.89 7.68 -0.15
CA LEU A 251 -7.73 8.41 -1.41
C LEU A 251 -6.92 9.72 -1.27
N ILE A 252 -6.63 10.15 -0.04
CA ILE A 252 -5.75 11.29 0.20
C ILE A 252 -4.28 10.95 -0.04
N SER A 253 -3.94 9.67 -0.07
CA SER A 253 -2.56 9.18 -0.20
C SER A 253 -1.75 9.88 -1.31
N PRO A 254 -2.24 10.06 -2.55
CA PRO A 254 -1.48 10.74 -3.61
C PRO A 254 -1.16 12.20 -3.30
N TYR A 255 -2.05 12.89 -2.58
CA TYR A 255 -1.89 14.32 -2.26
C TYR A 255 -0.88 14.59 -1.14
N VAL A 256 -0.47 13.54 -0.45
CA VAL A 256 0.53 13.60 0.63
C VAL A 256 1.80 12.83 0.28
N GLY A 257 2.04 12.58 -1.00
CA GLY A 257 3.29 12.01 -1.50
C GLY A 257 3.37 10.48 -1.48
N ILE A 258 2.25 9.77 -1.27
CA ILE A 258 2.19 8.31 -1.43
C ILE A 258 1.86 8.00 -2.89
N ASP A 259 2.79 7.39 -3.60
CA ASP A 259 2.68 7.14 -5.03
C ASP A 259 1.83 5.91 -5.38
N ILE A 260 1.84 4.90 -4.49
CA ILE A 260 1.09 3.66 -4.67
C ILE A 260 0.24 3.41 -3.44
N ILE A 261 -1.07 3.26 -3.64
CA ILE A 261 -2.01 2.91 -2.58
C ILE A 261 -2.15 1.39 -2.52
N GLY A 262 -1.58 0.79 -1.49
CA GLY A 262 -1.70 -0.64 -1.24
C GLY A 262 -2.99 -1.04 -0.52
N SER A 263 -3.21 -2.33 -0.45
CA SER A 263 -4.40 -2.90 0.18
C SER A 263 -4.25 -2.98 1.70
N ASN A 264 -5.38 -2.97 2.40
CA ASN A 264 -5.40 -3.31 3.82
C ASN A 264 -5.48 -4.84 3.98
N HIS A 265 -4.37 -5.45 4.31
CA HIS A 265 -4.25 -6.89 4.49
C HIS A 265 -4.51 -7.36 5.92
N LYS A 266 -4.41 -6.45 6.91
CA LYS A 266 -4.54 -6.82 8.32
C LYS A 266 -6.01 -7.06 8.68
N PRO A 267 -6.36 -8.22 9.28
CA PRO A 267 -7.74 -8.50 9.69
C PRO A 267 -8.20 -7.53 10.79
N LEU A 268 -9.52 -7.35 10.90
CA LEU A 268 -10.09 -6.60 12.02
C LEU A 268 -9.94 -7.43 13.29
N PRO A 269 -9.36 -6.91 14.38
CA PRO A 269 -9.33 -7.58 15.68
C PRO A 269 -10.69 -7.36 16.38
N LEU A 270 -11.77 -7.81 15.74
CA LEU A 270 -13.10 -7.71 16.32
C LEU A 270 -13.65 -9.11 16.57
N PRO A 271 -14.36 -9.34 17.70
CA PRO A 271 -15.14 -10.53 17.91
C PRO A 271 -16.10 -10.79 16.75
N ARG A 272 -16.38 -12.06 16.43
CA ARG A 272 -17.22 -12.46 15.27
C ARG A 272 -18.60 -11.78 15.28
N GLU A 273 -19.18 -11.57 16.46
CA GLU A 273 -20.46 -10.90 16.66
C GLU A 273 -20.50 -9.46 16.13
N TYR A 274 -19.40 -8.72 16.29
CA TYR A 274 -19.28 -7.36 15.76
C TYR A 274 -19.01 -7.34 14.25
N VAL A 275 -18.37 -8.38 13.70
CA VAL A 275 -18.18 -8.50 12.25
C VAL A 275 -19.51 -8.71 11.54
N ALA A 276 -20.43 -9.46 12.14
CA ALA A 276 -21.77 -9.69 11.59
C ALA A 276 -22.62 -8.41 11.44
N ARG A 277 -22.37 -7.38 12.28
CA ARG A 277 -23.08 -6.08 12.25
C ARG A 277 -22.40 -5.02 11.38
N LYS A 278 -21.26 -5.34 10.77
CA LYS A 278 -20.52 -4.38 9.95
C LYS A 278 -21.34 -4.00 8.71
N LYS A 279 -21.53 -2.70 8.53
CA LYS A 279 -22.15 -2.14 7.33
C LYS A 279 -21.23 -2.24 6.12
N ILE A 280 -21.78 -2.62 4.99
CA ILE A 280 -21.08 -2.61 3.70
C ILE A 280 -20.92 -1.16 3.25
N LYS A 281 -19.71 -0.77 2.86
CA LYS A 281 -19.37 0.58 2.45
C LYS A 281 -19.06 0.65 0.97
N ILE A 282 -19.62 1.64 0.29
CA ILE A 282 -19.49 1.90 -1.15
C ILE A 282 -18.82 3.26 -1.35
N LEU A 283 -17.76 3.27 -2.14
CA LEU A 283 -16.99 4.45 -2.45
C LEU A 283 -17.68 5.31 -3.51
N ASP A 284 -17.86 6.59 -3.20
CA ASP A 284 -18.14 7.66 -4.14
C ASP A 284 -16.86 8.49 -4.35
N VAL A 285 -16.23 8.35 -5.51
CA VAL A 285 -15.00 9.10 -5.84
C VAL A 285 -15.27 10.56 -6.19
N ASN A 286 -16.51 10.94 -6.46
CA ASN A 286 -16.85 12.33 -6.73
C ASN A 286 -16.80 13.15 -5.44
N ASP A 287 -17.24 12.55 -4.33
CA ASP A 287 -17.25 13.18 -3.01
C ASP A 287 -16.08 12.79 -2.10
N TYR A 288 -15.34 11.73 -2.44
CA TYR A 288 -14.37 11.06 -1.54
C TYR A 288 -15.03 10.57 -0.24
N GLY A 289 -16.16 9.88 -0.37
CA GLY A 289 -16.92 9.32 0.74
C GLY A 289 -17.21 7.84 0.58
N TYR A 290 -17.13 7.08 1.67
CA TYR A 290 -17.62 5.71 1.76
C TYR A 290 -19.01 5.71 2.39
N TRP A 291 -20.03 5.46 1.62
CA TRP A 291 -21.43 5.47 2.01
C TRP A 291 -21.90 4.08 2.43
N ASP A 292 -22.86 4.01 3.38
CA ASP A 292 -23.55 2.75 3.64
C ASP A 292 -24.27 2.27 2.39
N LEU A 293 -24.23 0.97 2.09
CA LEU A 293 -24.75 0.39 0.84
C LEU A 293 -26.19 0.84 0.55
N ASN A 294 -27.08 0.74 1.54
CA ASN A 294 -28.48 1.14 1.37
C ASN A 294 -28.64 2.64 1.09
N TYR A 295 -27.79 3.46 1.70
CA TYR A 295 -27.81 4.89 1.46
C TYR A 295 -27.22 5.24 0.08
N ALA A 296 -26.18 4.53 -0.35
CA ALA A 296 -25.57 4.68 -1.67
C ALA A 296 -26.57 4.45 -2.81
N PHE A 297 -27.46 3.47 -2.67
CA PHE A 297 -28.53 3.22 -3.63
C PHE A 297 -29.52 4.40 -3.76
N ASN A 298 -29.86 5.03 -2.65
CA ASN A 298 -30.77 6.18 -2.65
C ASN A 298 -30.11 7.49 -3.14
N LYS A 299 -28.79 7.64 -2.89
CA LYS A 299 -28.02 8.82 -3.30
C LYS A 299 -27.81 8.94 -4.81
N LYS A 300 -28.00 7.86 -5.59
CA LYS A 300 -27.70 7.83 -7.02
C LYS A 300 -26.28 8.27 -7.34
N ILE A 301 -25.29 7.61 -6.73
CA ILE A 301 -23.87 7.92 -6.95
C ILE A 301 -23.56 7.82 -8.45
N LEU A 302 -22.95 8.87 -9.00
CA LEU A 302 -22.49 8.88 -10.39
C LEU A 302 -21.22 8.03 -10.50
N GLU A 303 -21.29 7.03 -11.34
CA GLU A 303 -20.15 6.15 -11.56
C GLU A 303 -19.15 6.77 -12.54
N PRO A 304 -17.85 6.60 -12.27
CA PRO A 304 -16.82 7.05 -13.19
C PRO A 304 -16.94 6.37 -14.55
N GLU A 305 -16.58 7.09 -15.61
CA GLU A 305 -16.41 6.50 -16.94
C GLU A 305 -15.41 5.32 -16.88
N GLY A 306 -15.72 4.25 -17.61
CA GLY A 306 -14.94 3.02 -17.59
C GLY A 306 -15.26 2.08 -16.42
N SER A 307 -16.30 2.38 -15.61
CA SER A 307 -16.81 1.47 -14.59
C SER A 307 -17.38 0.20 -15.21
N LEU A 308 -16.92 -0.95 -14.76
CA LEU A 308 -17.47 -2.26 -15.15
C LEU A 308 -18.42 -2.83 -14.11
N ILE A 309 -18.19 -2.47 -12.83
CA ILE A 309 -19.05 -2.88 -11.72
C ILE A 309 -19.93 -1.71 -11.34
N THR A 310 -21.26 -1.91 -11.42
CA THR A 310 -22.25 -0.88 -11.17
C THR A 310 -22.96 -1.07 -9.83
N LEU A 311 -23.56 0.01 -9.32
CA LEU A 311 -24.41 -0.05 -8.12
C LEU A 311 -25.64 -0.93 -8.34
N ASP A 312 -26.19 -0.98 -9.54
CA ASP A 312 -27.34 -1.83 -9.85
C ASP A 312 -26.99 -3.32 -9.75
N GLN A 313 -25.80 -3.71 -10.20
CA GLN A 313 -25.29 -5.07 -9.99
C GLN A 313 -25.15 -5.40 -8.51
N LEU A 314 -24.63 -4.47 -7.68
CA LEU A 314 -24.54 -4.63 -6.24
C LEU A 314 -25.91 -4.73 -5.58
N LYS A 315 -26.90 -3.97 -6.06
CA LYS A 315 -28.28 -4.02 -5.59
C LYS A 315 -28.91 -5.39 -5.85
N GLY A 316 -28.70 -5.96 -7.01
CA GLY A 316 -29.16 -7.31 -7.36
C GLY A 316 -28.59 -8.40 -6.45
N LEU A 317 -27.39 -8.19 -5.88
CA LEU A 317 -26.73 -9.13 -4.97
C LEU A 317 -26.98 -8.86 -3.48
N SER A 318 -27.72 -7.81 -3.14
CA SER A 318 -27.92 -7.37 -1.73
C SER A 318 -28.64 -8.40 -0.86
N HIS A 319 -29.40 -9.32 -1.44
CA HIS A 319 -30.03 -10.44 -0.75
C HIS A 319 -29.03 -11.45 -0.18
N ASN A 320 -27.82 -11.53 -0.74
CA ASN A 320 -26.72 -12.38 -0.25
C ASN A 320 -25.60 -11.50 0.31
N LYS A 321 -25.60 -11.31 1.65
CA LYS A 321 -24.64 -10.43 2.34
C LYS A 321 -23.18 -10.76 2.02
N THR A 322 -22.81 -12.02 1.94
CA THR A 322 -21.43 -12.45 1.67
C THR A 322 -20.98 -12.02 0.27
N TRP A 323 -21.83 -12.24 -0.74
CA TRP A 323 -21.54 -11.80 -2.10
C TRP A 323 -21.54 -10.29 -2.23
N ALA A 324 -22.49 -9.60 -1.58
CA ALA A 324 -22.53 -8.14 -1.57
C ALA A 324 -21.24 -7.54 -0.94
N GLU A 325 -20.71 -8.13 0.15
CA GLU A 325 -19.44 -7.69 0.74
C GLU A 325 -18.24 -7.90 -0.20
N VAL A 326 -18.19 -9.02 -0.91
CA VAL A 326 -17.14 -9.30 -1.88
C VAL A 326 -17.20 -8.31 -3.04
N MET A 327 -18.38 -8.15 -3.64
CA MET A 327 -18.57 -7.25 -4.76
C MET A 327 -18.34 -5.78 -4.40
N ALA A 328 -18.73 -5.36 -3.19
CA ALA A 328 -18.46 -4.01 -2.71
C ALA A 328 -16.95 -3.74 -2.56
N LYS A 329 -16.18 -4.72 -2.13
CA LYS A 329 -14.70 -4.58 -2.07
C LYS A 329 -14.11 -4.40 -3.47
N ILE A 330 -14.57 -5.20 -4.44
CA ILE A 330 -14.08 -5.14 -5.82
C ILE A 330 -14.52 -3.81 -6.45
N TYR A 331 -15.77 -3.40 -6.27
CA TYR A 331 -16.29 -2.09 -6.68
C TYR A 331 -15.41 -0.97 -6.18
N ASN A 332 -15.14 -0.93 -4.86
CA ASN A 332 -14.33 0.11 -4.26
C ASN A 332 -12.90 0.16 -4.84
N VAL A 333 -12.26 -0.99 -5.05
CA VAL A 333 -10.93 -1.07 -5.66
C VAL A 333 -10.95 -0.60 -7.11
N GLU A 334 -11.97 -0.93 -7.87
CA GLU A 334 -12.16 -0.43 -9.23
C GLU A 334 -12.29 1.09 -9.25
N LYS A 335 -13.18 1.66 -8.41
CA LYS A 335 -13.37 3.12 -8.36
C LYS A 335 -12.11 3.85 -7.90
N GLN A 336 -11.38 3.32 -6.91
CA GLN A 336 -10.05 3.85 -6.55
C GLN A 336 -9.09 3.82 -7.74
N SER A 337 -9.09 2.72 -8.50
CA SER A 337 -8.19 2.55 -9.64
C SER A 337 -8.52 3.47 -10.81
N LEU A 338 -9.79 3.77 -11.04
CA LEU A 338 -10.24 4.73 -12.06
C LEU A 338 -9.95 6.18 -11.67
N GLU A 339 -9.87 6.45 -10.36
CA GLU A 339 -9.52 7.77 -9.84
C GLU A 339 -8.04 8.12 -10.06
N MET A 340 -7.14 7.15 -9.98
CA MET A 340 -5.68 7.39 -10.09
C MET A 340 -5.28 8.01 -11.43
N PRO A 341 -5.72 7.50 -12.61
CA PRO A 341 -5.44 8.14 -13.89
C PRO A 341 -6.00 9.57 -14.00
N ARG A 342 -7.13 9.88 -13.36
CA ARG A 342 -7.69 11.25 -13.33
C ARG A 342 -6.77 12.20 -12.58
N ILE A 343 -6.26 11.77 -11.41
CA ILE A 343 -5.30 12.54 -10.64
C ILE A 343 -4.01 12.73 -11.46
N SER A 344 -3.49 11.67 -12.06
CA SER A 344 -2.30 11.72 -12.92
C SER A 344 -2.48 12.71 -14.07
N LYS A 345 -3.62 12.64 -14.77
CA LYS A 345 -3.94 13.56 -15.89
C LYS A 345 -3.97 15.02 -15.43
N ILE A 346 -4.61 15.31 -14.29
CA ILE A 346 -4.66 16.68 -13.75
C ILE A 346 -3.27 17.18 -13.41
N ILE A 347 -2.41 16.36 -12.80
CA ILE A 347 -1.04 16.74 -12.45
C ILE A 347 -0.24 17.05 -13.70
N VAL A 348 -0.33 16.23 -14.75
CA VAL A 348 0.44 16.42 -15.99
C VAL A 348 -0.05 17.60 -16.82
N GLU A 349 -1.37 17.76 -16.97
CA GLU A 349 -1.95 18.78 -17.83
C GLU A 349 -2.11 20.15 -17.13
N ASN A 350 -2.42 20.14 -15.83
CA ASN A 350 -2.75 21.35 -15.06
C ASN A 350 -2.38 21.17 -13.58
N PRO A 351 -1.08 21.17 -13.21
CA PRO A 351 -0.63 20.90 -11.83
C PRO A 351 -1.27 21.84 -10.78
N SER A 352 -1.49 23.11 -11.13
CA SER A 352 -2.14 24.11 -10.27
C SER A 352 -3.60 23.82 -9.93
N LYS A 353 -4.29 22.98 -10.73
CA LYS A 353 -5.70 22.63 -10.50
C LYS A 353 -5.89 21.50 -9.49
N VAL A 354 -4.84 20.83 -9.04
CA VAL A 354 -4.93 19.69 -8.10
C VAL A 354 -5.59 20.12 -6.79
N ASN A 355 -5.24 21.30 -6.26
CA ASN A 355 -5.88 21.85 -5.06
C ASN A 355 -7.39 22.05 -5.25
N LYS A 356 -7.80 22.66 -6.37
CA LYS A 356 -9.21 22.90 -6.71
C LYS A 356 -9.98 21.58 -6.85
N TYR A 357 -9.34 20.58 -7.45
CA TYR A 357 -9.93 19.25 -7.58
C TYR A 357 -10.21 18.62 -6.21
N LEU A 358 -9.23 18.69 -5.29
CA LEU A 358 -9.38 18.17 -3.93
C LEU A 358 -10.43 18.96 -3.13
N ASP A 359 -10.48 20.29 -3.28
CA ASP A 359 -11.46 21.14 -2.59
C ASP A 359 -12.90 20.81 -3.00
N GLY A 360 -13.12 20.31 -4.22
CA GLY A 360 -14.42 19.79 -4.68
C GLY A 360 -14.88 18.47 -4.07
N LYS A 361 -14.09 17.80 -3.22
CA LYS A 361 -14.44 16.52 -2.59
C LYS A 361 -15.20 16.72 -1.28
N ASN A 362 -16.53 16.78 -1.35
CA ASN A 362 -17.39 17.26 -0.26
C ASN A 362 -17.40 16.40 1.01
N SER A 363 -17.17 15.07 0.90
CA SER A 363 -17.14 14.17 2.06
C SER A 363 -15.83 14.24 2.87
N LEU A 364 -14.83 15.02 2.42
CA LEU A 364 -13.61 15.22 3.20
C LEU A 364 -13.84 16.28 4.29
N ASP A 365 -13.45 15.94 5.51
CA ASP A 365 -13.49 16.87 6.63
C ASP A 365 -12.39 17.95 6.56
N ASP A 366 -12.63 19.11 7.17
CA ASP A 366 -11.69 20.25 7.19
C ASP A 366 -10.34 19.89 7.83
N ARG A 367 -10.35 18.99 8.82
CA ARG A 367 -9.12 18.51 9.45
C ARG A 367 -8.25 17.77 8.43
N THR A 368 -8.84 16.93 7.59
CA THR A 368 -8.13 16.21 6.53
C THR A 368 -7.53 17.19 5.53
N ARG A 369 -8.30 18.20 5.07
CA ARG A 369 -7.81 19.25 4.15
C ARG A 369 -6.66 20.06 4.75
N LYS A 370 -6.77 20.46 6.01
CA LYS A 370 -5.70 21.17 6.73
C LYS A 370 -4.43 20.35 6.85
N ILE A 371 -4.53 19.04 7.15
CA ILE A 371 -3.36 18.16 7.26
C ILE A 371 -2.66 18.00 5.91
N VAL A 372 -3.41 17.85 4.81
CA VAL A 372 -2.84 17.76 3.46
C VAL A 372 -2.03 19.01 3.12
N LYS A 373 -2.62 20.20 3.32
CA LYS A 373 -1.93 21.49 3.09
C LYS A 373 -0.72 21.69 4.00
N LYS A 374 -0.83 21.26 5.26
CA LYS A 374 0.29 21.31 6.22
C LYS A 374 1.43 20.34 5.82
N ALA A 375 1.11 19.15 5.35
CA ALA A 375 2.12 18.18 4.92
C ALA A 375 3.03 18.76 3.84
N TYR A 376 2.46 19.45 2.85
CA TYR A 376 3.22 20.17 1.84
C TYR A 376 4.10 21.27 2.44
N GLY A 377 3.50 22.17 3.23
CA GLY A 377 4.23 23.30 3.84
C GLY A 377 5.39 22.84 4.75
N ASP A 378 5.16 21.81 5.58
CA ASP A 378 6.19 21.26 6.48
C ASP A 378 7.39 20.65 5.73
N VAL A 379 7.18 20.10 4.54
CA VAL A 379 8.25 19.51 3.73
C VAL A 379 9.06 20.58 2.98
N TYR A 380 8.38 21.62 2.48
CA TYR A 380 8.99 22.65 1.64
C TYR A 380 9.51 23.86 2.41
N ALA A 381 8.95 24.23 3.56
CA ALA A 381 9.45 25.33 4.37
C ALA A 381 10.93 25.18 4.83
N GLN A 382 11.44 23.94 4.84
CA GLN A 382 12.87 23.68 5.10
C GLN A 382 13.79 24.02 3.92
N ARG A 383 13.26 24.23 2.69
CA ARG A 383 14.09 24.72 1.57
C ARG A 383 14.65 26.10 1.80
N THR A 384 13.92 26.96 2.51
CA THR A 384 14.28 28.38 2.73
C THR A 384 15.25 28.58 3.90
N LEU A 385 15.47 27.59 4.74
CA LEU A 385 16.40 27.68 5.90
C LEU A 385 17.78 27.04 5.63
N GLN A 386 18.01 26.48 4.45
CA GLN A 386 19.27 25.82 4.06
C GLN A 386 19.95 26.51 2.85
N VAL A 387 19.57 27.76 2.53
CA VAL A 387 20.25 28.60 1.53
C VAL A 387 21.06 29.68 2.24
#